data_3373f30acde7d95e47fbe472cec416fb
#
_entry.id   3373f30acde7d95e47fbe472cec416fb
#
_cell.length_a   1.000
_cell.length_b   1.000
_cell.length_c   1.000
_cell.angle_alpha   90.00
_cell.angle_beta   90.00
_cell.angle_gamma   90.00
#
_symmetry.space_group_name_H-M   'P 1'
#
loop_
_entity.id
_entity.type
_entity.pdbx_description
1 polymer ?
#
loop_
_entity_poly.entity_id
_entity_poly.type
_entity_poly.pdbx_seq_one_letter_code
_entity_poly.pdbx_strand_id
1 'polypeptide(L)'
;MRSAEVFFAALVAVAVVSKSAGAQSAGPHATRSTSAGVYTDEQASRGRDMYAMQCKSCHTPASHTGVVFANSWDRRPLSDLYSYIVTRMPKNEPGSLQPDEYADVLAYLLKLNELPSGSDPLPADSMTLKKIRIEVGKKDP
;
A
#
# COMPACT_ATOMS: atom_id res chain seq x y z
N MET A 1 -33.12 68.12 -30.62
CA MET A 1 -33.73 66.94 -30.03
C MET A 1 -32.99 65.72 -30.57
N ARG A 2 -32.02 65.19 -29.81
CA ARG A 2 -31.33 63.94 -30.13
C ARG A 2 -31.02 63.25 -28.80
N SER A 3 -31.78 62.20 -28.51
CA SER A 3 -31.63 61.37 -27.33
C SER A 3 -30.41 60.48 -27.49
N ALA A 4 -29.49 60.53 -26.54
CA ALA A 4 -28.34 59.68 -26.45
C ALA A 4 -28.72 58.45 -25.57
N GLU A 5 -28.76 57.28 -26.19
CA GLU A 5 -28.91 56.01 -25.49
C GLU A 5 -27.56 55.56 -24.95
N VAL A 6 -27.47 55.43 -23.62
CA VAL A 6 -26.26 54.93 -22.93
C VAL A 6 -26.43 53.44 -22.73
N PHE A 7 -25.70 52.66 -23.49
CA PHE A 7 -25.59 51.21 -23.28
C PHE A 7 -24.66 50.91 -22.09
N PHE A 8 -25.23 50.42 -20.99
CA PHE A 8 -24.49 49.87 -19.87
C PHE A 8 -24.12 48.44 -20.19
N ALA A 9 -22.87 48.18 -20.53
CA ALA A 9 -22.35 46.82 -20.68
C ALA A 9 -21.97 46.29 -19.29
N ALA A 10 -22.77 45.34 -18.76
CA ALA A 10 -22.47 44.63 -17.54
C ALA A 10 -21.41 43.54 -17.81
N LEU A 11 -20.21 43.75 -17.30
CA LEU A 11 -19.13 42.77 -17.29
C LEU A 11 -19.38 41.75 -16.15
N VAL A 12 -19.83 40.56 -16.52
CA VAL A 12 -19.93 39.44 -15.58
C VAL A 12 -18.54 38.80 -15.46
N ALA A 13 -17.87 39.04 -14.36
CA ALA A 13 -16.60 38.36 -14.01
C ALA A 13 -16.91 36.95 -13.46
N VAL A 14 -16.67 35.93 -14.26
CA VAL A 14 -16.73 34.54 -13.81
C VAL A 14 -15.47 34.24 -13.03
N ALA A 15 -15.57 34.18 -11.70
CA ALA A 15 -14.49 33.70 -10.83
C ALA A 15 -14.36 32.18 -10.95
N VAL A 16 -13.33 31.71 -11.65
CA VAL A 16 -12.94 30.30 -11.67
C VAL A 16 -12.26 29.96 -10.34
N VAL A 17 -12.99 29.31 -9.45
CA VAL A 17 -12.43 28.78 -8.20
C VAL A 17 -11.67 27.50 -8.53
N SER A 18 -10.36 27.60 -8.73
CA SER A 18 -9.47 26.44 -8.85
C SER A 18 -9.36 25.78 -7.48
N LYS A 19 -10.01 24.62 -7.29
CA LYS A 19 -9.76 23.74 -6.16
C LYS A 19 -8.36 23.13 -6.31
N SER A 20 -7.37 23.74 -5.68
CA SER A 20 -6.06 23.13 -5.48
C SER A 20 -6.26 21.92 -4.54
N ALA A 21 -6.21 20.71 -5.09
CA ALA A 21 -6.04 19.51 -4.29
C ALA A 21 -4.67 19.59 -3.62
N GLY A 22 -4.66 20.02 -2.35
CA GLY A 22 -3.45 20.05 -1.54
C GLY A 22 -2.92 18.63 -1.39
N ALA A 23 -1.82 18.32 -2.05
CA ALA A 23 -1.01 17.17 -1.70
C ALA A 23 -0.49 17.41 -0.29
N GLN A 24 -1.09 16.79 0.70
CA GLN A 24 -0.60 16.79 2.07
C GLN A 24 0.67 15.95 2.09
N SER A 25 1.82 16.64 2.04
CA SER A 25 3.11 16.04 2.35
C SER A 25 3.04 15.52 3.78
N ALA A 26 2.95 14.18 3.95
CA ALA A 26 3.12 13.59 5.26
C ALA A 26 4.50 14.01 5.81
N GLY A 27 4.51 14.66 6.96
CA GLY A 27 5.75 15.11 7.61
C GLY A 27 6.68 13.92 7.91
N PRO A 28 7.98 14.14 8.20
CA PRO A 28 9.02 13.12 8.25
C PRO A 28 8.83 12.01 9.31
N HIS A 29 7.76 12.03 10.09
CA HIS A 29 7.48 11.05 11.14
C HIS A 29 6.08 10.41 11.06
N ALA A 30 5.31 10.64 9.99
CA ALA A 30 4.01 10.01 9.84
C ALA A 30 4.19 8.49 9.60
N THR A 31 3.73 7.68 10.54
CA THR A 31 3.64 6.23 10.35
C THR A 31 2.60 5.97 9.26
N ARG A 32 3.03 5.43 8.12
CA ARG A 32 2.11 5.00 7.06
C ARG A 32 1.38 3.75 7.52
N SER A 33 0.15 3.56 7.02
CA SER A 33 -0.61 2.34 7.23
C SER A 33 -0.70 1.54 5.93
N THR A 34 -0.79 0.21 6.04
CA THR A 34 -1.07 -0.65 4.89
C THR A 34 -2.43 -0.37 4.26
N SER A 35 -3.36 0.25 5.01
CA SER A 35 -4.65 0.71 4.48
C SER A 35 -4.55 1.88 3.50
N ALA A 36 -3.39 2.54 3.43
CA ALA A 36 -3.13 3.66 2.51
C ALA A 36 -2.55 3.24 1.15
N GLY A 37 -2.46 1.94 0.86
CA GLY A 37 -1.89 1.44 -0.38
C GLY A 37 -0.37 1.63 -0.42
N VAL A 38 0.37 0.63 0.02
CA VAL A 38 1.83 0.70 0.20
C VAL A 38 2.61 -0.19 -0.77
N TYR A 39 1.94 -0.88 -1.67
CA TYR A 39 2.50 -1.75 -2.70
C TYR A 39 1.74 -1.55 -4.02
N THR A 40 2.28 -2.01 -5.14
CA THR A 40 1.58 -1.99 -6.44
C THR A 40 0.98 -3.35 -6.79
N ASP A 41 -0.05 -3.36 -7.66
CA ASP A 41 -0.66 -4.60 -8.14
C ASP A 41 0.33 -5.46 -8.94
N GLU A 42 1.23 -4.83 -9.69
CA GLU A 42 2.30 -5.50 -10.43
C GLU A 42 3.28 -6.19 -9.47
N GLN A 43 3.62 -5.52 -8.38
CA GLN A 43 4.47 -6.10 -7.34
C GLN A 43 3.80 -7.31 -6.69
N ALA A 44 2.54 -7.20 -6.31
CA ALA A 44 1.79 -8.32 -5.75
C ALA A 44 1.62 -9.48 -6.75
N SER A 45 1.55 -9.20 -8.05
CA SER A 45 1.50 -10.24 -9.09
C SER A 45 2.82 -11.02 -9.17
N ARG A 46 3.98 -10.34 -9.17
CA ARG A 46 5.28 -11.02 -9.09
C ARG A 46 5.42 -11.84 -7.80
N GLY A 47 4.96 -11.27 -6.68
CA GLY A 47 4.94 -11.96 -5.40
C GLY A 47 4.08 -13.22 -5.38
N ARG A 48 2.94 -13.22 -6.07
CA ARG A 48 2.10 -14.42 -6.27
C ARG A 48 2.88 -15.51 -7.00
N ASP A 49 3.57 -15.15 -8.07
CA ASP A 49 4.31 -16.10 -8.90
C ASP A 49 5.51 -16.66 -8.11
N MET A 50 6.21 -15.82 -7.35
CA MET A 50 7.27 -16.24 -6.42
C MET A 50 6.72 -17.15 -5.31
N TYR A 51 5.59 -16.80 -4.72
CA TYR A 51 4.92 -17.64 -3.71
C TYR A 51 4.55 -19.03 -4.28
N ALA A 52 4.06 -19.07 -5.51
CA ALA A 52 3.72 -20.34 -6.17
C ALA A 52 4.94 -21.24 -6.36
N MET A 53 6.10 -20.66 -6.65
CA MET A 53 7.35 -21.41 -6.86
C MET A 53 8.02 -21.86 -5.55
N GLN A 54 8.06 -20.98 -4.54
CA GLN A 54 8.90 -21.17 -3.37
C GLN A 54 8.14 -21.55 -2.09
N CYS A 55 6.83 -21.24 -2.01
CA CYS A 55 6.09 -21.33 -0.76
C CYS A 55 4.95 -22.37 -0.82
N LYS A 56 4.33 -22.55 -2.00
CA LYS A 56 3.11 -23.35 -2.16
C LYS A 56 3.29 -24.85 -1.84
N SER A 57 4.49 -25.36 -1.89
CA SER A 57 4.78 -26.76 -1.51
C SER A 57 4.47 -27.06 -0.04
N CYS A 58 4.56 -26.06 0.84
CA CYS A 58 4.34 -26.19 2.28
C CYS A 58 3.17 -25.35 2.78
N HIS A 59 2.78 -24.29 2.07
CA HIS A 59 1.76 -23.33 2.48
C HIS A 59 0.61 -23.24 1.47
N THR A 60 -0.61 -23.08 1.97
CA THR A 60 -1.73 -22.62 1.16
C THR A 60 -1.91 -21.11 1.36
N PRO A 61 -2.41 -20.35 0.37
CA PRO A 61 -2.73 -18.94 0.57
C PRO A 61 -3.64 -18.71 1.78
N ALA A 62 -4.60 -19.58 2.03
CA ALA A 62 -5.52 -19.51 3.16
C ALA A 62 -4.82 -19.55 4.54
N SER A 63 -3.64 -20.17 4.64
CA SER A 63 -2.87 -20.22 5.89
C SER A 63 -2.28 -18.85 6.30
N HIS A 64 -2.34 -17.85 5.41
CA HIS A 64 -1.81 -16.49 5.61
C HIS A 64 -2.87 -15.41 5.49
N THR A 65 -4.15 -15.74 5.69
CA THR A 65 -5.25 -14.79 5.53
C THR A 65 -6.16 -14.72 6.75
N GLY A 66 -6.96 -13.65 6.78
CA GLY A 66 -8.04 -13.47 7.75
C GLY A 66 -7.53 -13.42 9.19
N VAL A 67 -8.23 -14.13 10.08
CA VAL A 67 -7.95 -14.12 11.52
C VAL A 67 -6.54 -14.61 11.86
N VAL A 68 -6.01 -15.57 11.11
CA VAL A 68 -4.63 -16.09 11.32
C VAL A 68 -3.59 -14.99 11.07
N PHE A 69 -3.75 -14.28 9.97
CA PHE A 69 -2.87 -13.16 9.64
C PHE A 69 -3.04 -12.01 10.62
N ALA A 70 -4.28 -11.62 10.92
CA ALA A 70 -4.57 -10.53 11.84
C ALA A 70 -4.01 -10.79 13.25
N ASN A 71 -4.22 -11.97 13.81
CA ASN A 71 -3.71 -12.31 15.14
C ASN A 71 -2.18 -12.24 15.22
N SER A 72 -1.50 -12.53 14.11
CA SER A 72 -0.03 -12.56 14.09
C SER A 72 0.59 -11.20 13.80
N TRP A 73 -0.05 -10.38 12.96
CA TRP A 73 0.60 -9.23 12.33
C TRP A 73 -0.13 -7.90 12.47
N ASP A 74 -1.42 -7.87 12.82
CA ASP A 74 -2.14 -6.61 12.98
C ASP A 74 -1.44 -5.68 13.98
N ARG A 75 -1.38 -4.39 13.65
CA ARG A 75 -0.74 -3.32 14.40
C ARG A 75 0.79 -3.41 14.56
N ARG A 76 1.42 -4.42 13.98
CA ARG A 76 2.87 -4.53 13.99
C ARG A 76 3.50 -3.73 12.84
N PRO A 77 4.78 -3.32 12.97
CA PRO A 77 5.53 -2.80 11.84
C PRO A 77 5.64 -3.83 10.72
N LEU A 78 5.54 -3.38 9.47
CA LEU A 78 5.66 -4.27 8.31
C LEU A 78 7.05 -4.92 8.21
N SER A 79 8.08 -4.25 8.76
CA SER A 79 9.43 -4.81 8.90
C SER A 79 9.48 -6.11 9.70
N ASP A 80 8.55 -6.32 10.63
CA ASP A 80 8.54 -7.54 11.45
C ASP A 80 8.15 -8.76 10.59
N LEU A 81 7.11 -8.61 9.77
CA LEU A 81 6.69 -9.65 8.82
C LEU A 81 7.78 -9.87 7.75
N TYR A 82 8.36 -8.80 7.20
CA TYR A 82 9.46 -8.89 6.25
C TYR A 82 10.66 -9.67 6.84
N SER A 83 11.12 -9.29 8.03
CA SER A 83 12.22 -9.95 8.70
C SER A 83 11.92 -11.41 9.02
N TYR A 84 10.69 -11.72 9.43
CA TYR A 84 10.27 -13.09 9.65
C TYR A 84 10.38 -13.93 8.38
N ILE A 85 9.89 -13.42 7.25
CA ILE A 85 9.96 -14.15 5.98
C ILE A 85 11.42 -14.34 5.56
N VAL A 86 12.23 -13.29 5.58
CA VAL A 86 13.65 -13.35 5.18
C VAL A 86 14.43 -14.36 6.03
N THR A 87 14.21 -14.37 7.34
CA THR A 87 15.04 -15.18 8.26
C THR A 87 14.51 -16.60 8.45
N ARG A 88 13.29 -16.91 8.03
CA ARG A 88 12.64 -18.19 8.30
C ARG A 88 12.18 -18.93 7.05
N MET A 89 12.09 -18.25 5.91
CA MET A 89 11.52 -18.78 4.67
C MET A 89 12.42 -18.50 3.45
N PRO A 90 12.40 -19.38 2.45
CA PRO A 90 11.83 -20.74 2.47
C PRO A 90 12.45 -21.59 3.57
N LYS A 91 11.66 -22.48 4.20
CA LYS A 91 12.13 -23.23 5.39
C LYS A 91 13.37 -24.09 5.14
N ASN A 92 13.51 -24.61 3.93
CA ASN A 92 14.65 -25.42 3.51
C ASN A 92 15.90 -24.58 3.20
N GLU A 93 15.73 -23.27 2.92
CA GLU A 93 16.83 -22.36 2.56
C GLU A 93 16.50 -20.90 2.94
N PRO A 94 16.44 -20.56 4.24
CA PRO A 94 16.14 -19.21 4.67
C PRO A 94 17.15 -18.19 4.12
N GLY A 95 16.65 -17.05 3.64
CA GLY A 95 17.48 -15.98 3.07
C GLY A 95 17.92 -16.21 1.62
N SER A 96 17.39 -17.23 0.93
CA SER A 96 17.82 -17.58 -0.44
C SER A 96 17.26 -16.67 -1.53
N LEU A 97 16.15 -15.97 -1.27
CA LEU A 97 15.58 -15.03 -2.24
C LEU A 97 16.31 -13.69 -2.21
N GLN A 98 16.23 -12.95 -3.31
CA GLN A 98 16.72 -11.57 -3.33
C GLN A 98 15.82 -10.66 -2.48
N PRO A 99 16.33 -9.53 -1.97
CA PRO A 99 15.55 -8.63 -1.13
C PRO A 99 14.24 -8.13 -1.76
N ASP A 100 14.25 -7.84 -3.06
CA ASP A 100 13.07 -7.41 -3.81
C ASP A 100 12.06 -8.55 -4.03
N GLU A 101 12.50 -9.80 -4.18
CA GLU A 101 11.64 -10.97 -4.25
C GLU A 101 10.88 -11.19 -2.92
N TYR A 102 11.54 -10.96 -1.78
CA TYR A 102 10.87 -10.98 -0.48
C TYR A 102 9.85 -9.84 -0.35
N ALA A 103 10.17 -8.64 -0.86
CA ALA A 103 9.23 -7.52 -0.86
C ALA A 103 8.02 -7.80 -1.78
N ASP A 104 8.22 -8.46 -2.91
CA ASP A 104 7.16 -8.90 -3.80
C ASP A 104 6.24 -9.93 -3.12
N VAL A 105 6.80 -10.94 -2.44
CA VAL A 105 6.01 -11.90 -1.63
C VAL A 105 5.23 -11.18 -0.54
N LEU A 106 5.84 -10.21 0.15
CA LEU A 106 5.18 -9.40 1.16
C LEU A 106 3.98 -8.65 0.59
N ALA A 107 4.13 -8.01 -0.59
CA ALA A 107 3.03 -7.34 -1.30
C ALA A 107 1.88 -8.31 -1.62
N TYR A 108 2.21 -9.53 -2.06
CA TYR A 108 1.19 -10.56 -2.29
C TYR A 108 0.44 -10.96 -1.02
N LEU A 109 1.13 -11.10 0.12
CA LEU A 109 0.49 -11.41 1.40
C LEU A 109 -0.45 -10.28 1.86
N LEU A 110 -0.08 -9.02 1.63
CA LEU A 110 -0.97 -7.89 1.89
C LEU A 110 -2.21 -7.95 0.99
N LYS A 111 -2.04 -8.22 -0.30
CA LYS A 111 -3.15 -8.38 -1.25
C LYS A 111 -4.09 -9.53 -0.88
N LEU A 112 -3.55 -10.66 -0.43
CA LEU A 112 -4.35 -11.80 0.06
C LEU A 112 -5.25 -11.42 1.24
N ASN A 113 -4.84 -10.43 2.03
CA ASN A 113 -5.60 -9.91 3.16
C ASN A 113 -6.45 -8.69 2.79
N GLU A 114 -6.72 -8.48 1.50
CA GLU A 114 -7.59 -7.43 0.96
C GLU A 114 -7.13 -6.00 1.33
N LEU A 115 -5.84 -5.82 1.64
CA LEU A 115 -5.26 -4.51 1.84
C LEU A 115 -5.06 -3.83 0.47
N PRO A 116 -5.36 -2.53 0.34
CA PRO A 116 -5.36 -1.86 -0.95
C PRO A 116 -3.95 -1.74 -1.56
N SER A 117 -3.87 -1.82 -2.89
CA SER A 117 -2.69 -1.40 -3.64
C SER A 117 -2.61 0.13 -3.76
N GLY A 118 -1.43 0.64 -4.00
CA GLY A 118 -1.12 2.05 -4.23
C GLY A 118 -0.30 2.25 -5.51
N SER A 119 0.31 3.44 -5.63
CA SER A 119 1.10 3.83 -6.79
C SER A 119 2.58 3.44 -6.70
N ASP A 120 3.08 3.22 -5.50
CA ASP A 120 4.50 2.99 -5.26
C ASP A 120 4.75 1.57 -4.77
N PRO A 121 5.81 0.89 -5.26
CA PRO A 121 6.15 -0.44 -4.78
C PRO A 121 6.68 -0.40 -3.35
N LEU A 122 6.48 -1.48 -2.61
CA LEU A 122 7.13 -1.70 -1.32
C LEU A 122 8.65 -1.76 -1.51
N PRO A 123 9.40 -0.99 -0.73
CA PRO A 123 10.86 -1.11 -0.71
C PRO A 123 11.30 -2.41 -0.02
N ALA A 124 12.47 -2.90 -0.42
CA ALA A 124 13.08 -4.10 0.16
C ALA A 124 14.04 -3.76 1.32
N ASP A 125 13.71 -2.75 2.12
CA ASP A 125 14.54 -2.33 3.24
C ASP A 125 13.74 -2.22 4.55
N SER A 126 14.28 -2.81 5.61
CA SER A 126 13.64 -2.87 6.93
C SER A 126 13.45 -1.49 7.57
N MET A 127 14.29 -0.50 7.26
CA MET A 127 14.21 0.83 7.87
C MET A 127 12.98 1.59 7.39
N THR A 128 12.68 1.50 6.09
CA THR A 128 11.47 2.08 5.51
C THR A 128 10.24 1.27 5.91
N LEU A 129 10.30 -0.06 5.85
CA LEU A 129 9.20 -0.94 6.25
C LEU A 129 8.82 -0.79 7.74
N LYS A 130 9.77 -0.43 8.60
CA LYS A 130 9.51 -0.15 10.02
C LYS A 130 8.57 1.03 10.24
N LYS A 131 8.49 1.96 9.28
CA LYS A 131 7.61 3.13 9.33
C LYS A 131 6.20 2.84 8.80
N ILE A 132 5.94 1.61 8.37
CA ILE A 132 4.64 1.16 7.87
C ILE A 132 4.02 0.24 8.91
N ARG A 133 2.81 0.56 9.36
CA ARG A 133 2.03 -0.28 10.28
C ARG A 133 1.09 -1.17 9.48
N ILE A 134 1.05 -2.44 9.83
CA ILE A 134 0.02 -3.36 9.33
C ILE A 134 -1.29 -3.02 10.02
N GLU A 135 -2.31 -2.72 9.25
CA GLU A 135 -3.68 -2.50 9.73
C GLU A 135 -4.62 -3.34 8.89
N VAL A 136 -5.03 -4.45 9.47
CA VAL A 136 -6.03 -5.33 8.85
C VAL A 136 -7.39 -4.75 9.18
N GLY A 137 -8.14 -4.34 8.15
CA GLY A 137 -9.49 -3.82 8.34
C GLY A 137 -10.33 -4.80 9.15
N LYS A 138 -11.02 -4.30 10.20
CA LYS A 138 -12.06 -5.09 10.85
C LYS A 138 -13.13 -5.33 9.79
N LYS A 139 -13.29 -6.56 9.33
CA LYS A 139 -14.57 -6.96 8.75
C LYS A 139 -15.56 -6.96 9.90
N ASP A 140 -16.43 -5.95 9.94
CA ASP A 140 -17.62 -6.04 10.81
C ASP A 140 -18.41 -7.28 10.36
N PRO A 141 -18.89 -8.07 11.31
CA PRO A 141 -19.61 -9.31 11.06
C PRO A 141 -20.94 -9.09 10.32
#